data_1dd8fafa1900786d6723415de3fba56b
#
_entry.id   1dd8fafa1900786d6723415de3fba56b
#
_cell.length_a   1.000
_cell.length_b   1.000
_cell.length_c   1.000
_cell.angle_alpha   90.00
_cell.angle_beta   90.00
_cell.angle_gamma   90.00
#
_symmetry.space_group_name_H-M   'P 1'
#
loop_
_entity.id
_entity.type
_entity.pdbx_description
1 polymer ?
#
loop_
_entity_poly.entity_id
_entity_poly.type
_entity_poly.pdbx_seq_one_letter_code
_entity_poly.pdbx_strand_id
1 'polypeptide(L)'
;MFTPRRRALLGAAFAACAALPASPAHAATPVQGFKVVKAYPHDPDAFTQGLFFHEGFLYESTGLRGRSTVRKVEIETGRVLQAVQLPDEVFGEGIARWGDRLIAISWQEQTAFVLDLKTFKLWRKFNYPGEGWGITQNERELVMSDGTPELRFLDPLSFKETRRLRVTADGRPVAMLNELEWVDGEIWANVWQSDRIARINPKTGIVTAWIDLTGLLAMRRGSEDVLNGIAYDAGRKRLFVTGKLWPQLFEIELTKPR
;
A
#
# COMPACT_ATOMS: atom_id res chain seq x y z
N MET A 1 -60.66 -26.00 68.97
CA MET A 1 -59.21 -25.76 68.64
C MET A 1 -59.09 -25.75 67.14
N PHE A 2 -59.04 -24.57 66.52
CA PHE A 2 -59.02 -24.41 65.08
C PHE A 2 -57.59 -24.15 64.62
N THR A 3 -57.06 -24.94 63.75
CA THR A 3 -55.78 -24.71 63.05
C THR A 3 -56.00 -24.09 61.69
N PRO A 4 -55.33 -22.97 61.33
CA PRO A 4 -55.48 -22.35 60.00
C PRO A 4 -54.52 -23.03 58.98
N ARG A 5 -55.07 -23.39 57.82
CA ARG A 5 -54.34 -23.86 56.65
C ARG A 5 -53.63 -22.66 55.98
N ARG A 6 -52.29 -22.74 55.86
CA ARG A 6 -51.49 -21.81 55.00
C ARG A 6 -51.63 -22.18 53.54
N ARG A 7 -52.13 -21.25 52.74
CA ARG A 7 -52.07 -21.32 51.26
C ARG A 7 -50.68 -20.83 50.80
N ALA A 8 -49.95 -21.69 50.08
CA ALA A 8 -48.74 -21.33 49.38
C ALA A 8 -49.12 -20.66 48.05
N LEU A 9 -48.66 -19.44 47.85
CA LEU A 9 -48.70 -18.73 46.56
C LEU A 9 -47.45 -19.11 45.75
N LEU A 10 -47.63 -19.84 44.65
CA LEU A 10 -46.59 -20.05 43.65
C LEU A 10 -46.49 -18.76 42.79
N GLY A 11 -45.42 -18.00 42.96
CA GLY A 11 -45.07 -16.92 42.08
C GLY A 11 -44.38 -17.46 40.82
N ALA A 12 -45.02 -17.32 39.65
CA ALA A 12 -44.42 -17.61 38.36
C ALA A 12 -43.48 -16.45 37.99
N ALA A 13 -42.18 -16.67 37.97
CA ALA A 13 -41.19 -15.73 37.43
C ALA A 13 -41.15 -15.80 35.93
N PHE A 14 -41.65 -14.80 35.24
CA PHE A 14 -41.46 -14.64 33.80
C PHE A 14 -40.03 -14.14 33.56
N ALA A 15 -39.17 -14.99 33.01
CA ALA A 15 -37.87 -14.60 32.46
C ALA A 15 -38.08 -13.90 31.13
N ALA A 16 -37.94 -12.60 31.10
CA ALA A 16 -37.91 -11.81 29.86
C ALA A 16 -36.54 -12.06 29.18
N CYS A 17 -36.49 -12.87 28.13
CA CYS A 17 -35.34 -12.96 27.22
C CYS A 17 -35.29 -11.64 26.42
N ALA A 18 -34.37 -10.74 26.82
CA ALA A 18 -34.03 -9.58 26.01
C ALA A 18 -33.26 -10.08 24.75
N ALA A 19 -33.91 -10.02 23.60
CA ALA A 19 -33.24 -10.26 22.32
C ALA A 19 -32.21 -9.14 22.08
N LEU A 20 -30.95 -9.49 22.08
CA LEU A 20 -29.87 -8.58 21.67
C LEU A 20 -30.10 -8.20 20.18
N PRO A 21 -30.00 -6.90 19.81
CA PRO A 21 -30.11 -6.53 18.43
C PRO A 21 -28.98 -7.20 17.63
N ALA A 22 -29.32 -7.95 16.58
CA ALA A 22 -28.35 -8.48 15.67
C ALA A 22 -27.57 -7.31 15.02
N SER A 23 -26.25 -7.29 15.20
CA SER A 23 -25.40 -6.35 14.49
C SER A 23 -25.64 -6.50 13.00
N PRO A 24 -25.80 -5.41 12.21
CA PRO A 24 -25.95 -5.50 10.79
C PRO A 24 -24.74 -6.26 10.20
N ALA A 25 -25.02 -7.33 9.46
CA ALA A 25 -24.01 -8.02 8.72
C ALA A 25 -23.37 -7.01 7.72
N HIS A 26 -22.11 -6.62 7.96
CA HIS A 26 -21.37 -5.83 6.98
C HIS A 26 -21.22 -6.69 5.73
N ALA A 27 -21.63 -6.14 4.57
CA ALA A 27 -21.33 -6.79 3.31
C ALA A 27 -19.82 -6.98 3.17
N ALA A 28 -19.39 -8.15 2.70
CA ALA A 28 -17.97 -8.44 2.50
C ALA A 28 -17.34 -7.40 1.57
N THR A 29 -16.08 -7.04 1.84
CA THR A 29 -15.33 -6.09 1.02
C THR A 29 -15.26 -6.60 -0.44
N PRO A 30 -15.72 -5.82 -1.44
CA PRO A 30 -15.75 -6.23 -2.84
C PRO A 30 -14.37 -6.63 -3.37
N VAL A 31 -14.33 -7.59 -4.31
CA VAL A 31 -13.09 -8.02 -4.97
C VAL A 31 -13.19 -7.73 -6.46
N GLN A 32 -12.23 -6.98 -6.98
CA GLN A 32 -12.06 -6.70 -8.40
C GLN A 32 -10.95 -7.58 -8.96
N GLY A 33 -11.15 -8.08 -10.17
CA GLY A 33 -10.09 -8.71 -10.97
C GLY A 33 -9.49 -7.68 -11.92
N PHE A 34 -8.76 -8.18 -12.91
CA PHE A 34 -8.05 -7.36 -13.89
C PHE A 34 -8.14 -7.92 -15.31
N LYS A 35 -7.79 -7.06 -16.27
CA LYS A 35 -7.44 -7.43 -17.63
C LYS A 35 -6.08 -6.81 -17.94
N VAL A 36 -5.17 -7.57 -18.53
CA VAL A 36 -3.91 -7.03 -19.04
C VAL A 36 -4.21 -6.27 -20.34
N VAL A 37 -3.88 -4.99 -20.35
CA VAL A 37 -3.94 -4.13 -21.54
C VAL A 37 -2.68 -4.32 -22.36
N LYS A 38 -1.51 -4.24 -21.69
CA LYS A 38 -0.20 -4.42 -22.31
C LYS A 38 0.82 -4.86 -21.27
N ALA A 39 1.78 -5.66 -21.71
CA ALA A 39 2.97 -5.98 -20.94
C ALA A 39 4.19 -5.27 -21.55
N TYR A 40 5.03 -4.73 -20.68
CA TYR A 40 6.26 -4.02 -21.05
C TYR A 40 7.47 -4.75 -20.45
N PRO A 41 8.65 -4.61 -21.04
CA PRO A 41 9.88 -5.10 -20.41
C PRO A 41 10.11 -4.41 -19.07
N HIS A 42 10.57 -5.18 -18.10
CA HIS A 42 11.01 -4.67 -16.80
C HIS A 42 12.33 -5.38 -16.42
N ASP A 43 13.19 -4.70 -15.67
CA ASP A 43 14.48 -5.23 -15.25
C ASP A 43 14.31 -6.40 -14.28
N PRO A 44 14.65 -7.65 -14.67
CA PRO A 44 14.46 -8.82 -13.82
C PRO A 44 15.39 -8.88 -12.60
N ASP A 45 16.34 -7.96 -12.50
CA ASP A 45 17.22 -7.79 -11.34
C ASP A 45 16.76 -6.65 -10.43
N ALA A 46 15.68 -5.95 -10.80
CA ALA A 46 15.07 -4.92 -9.98
C ALA A 46 14.31 -5.51 -8.80
N PHE A 47 14.83 -5.37 -7.58
CA PHE A 47 14.09 -5.66 -6.36
C PHE A 47 13.19 -4.48 -6.02
N THR A 48 12.09 -4.33 -6.79
CA THR A 48 11.21 -3.17 -6.76
C THR A 48 10.59 -2.97 -5.38
N GLN A 49 10.77 -1.77 -4.84
CA GLN A 49 10.26 -1.37 -3.53
C GLN A 49 9.33 -0.16 -3.59
N GLY A 50 9.41 0.62 -4.65
CA GLY A 50 8.49 1.72 -4.88
C GLY A 50 8.44 2.11 -6.34
N LEU A 51 7.28 2.60 -6.77
CA LEU A 51 7.02 2.95 -8.16
C LEU A 51 6.06 4.14 -8.22
N PHE A 52 6.27 5.07 -9.15
CA PHE A 52 5.25 6.05 -9.53
C PHE A 52 5.43 6.49 -10.99
N PHE A 53 4.34 6.98 -11.58
CA PHE A 53 4.35 7.56 -12.92
C PHE A 53 4.48 9.09 -12.87
N HIS A 54 5.34 9.66 -13.73
CA HIS A 54 5.42 11.11 -13.91
C HIS A 54 5.91 11.47 -15.31
N GLU A 55 5.15 12.33 -16.01
CA GLU A 55 5.50 12.90 -17.33
C GLU A 55 5.97 11.86 -18.37
N GLY A 56 5.28 10.73 -18.47
CA GLY A 56 5.55 9.69 -19.46
C GLY A 56 6.61 8.68 -19.05
N PHE A 57 7.16 8.78 -17.85
CA PHE A 57 8.18 7.89 -17.32
C PHE A 57 7.74 7.23 -16.02
N LEU A 58 8.33 6.09 -15.73
CA LEU A 58 8.28 5.50 -14.41
C LEU A 58 9.49 5.97 -13.58
N TYR A 59 9.27 6.18 -12.31
CA TYR A 59 10.31 6.35 -11.31
C TYR A 59 10.20 5.17 -10.36
N GLU A 60 11.33 4.52 -10.15
CA GLU A 60 11.39 3.27 -9.39
C GLU A 60 12.49 3.35 -8.34
N SER A 61 12.20 2.85 -7.13
CA SER A 61 13.22 2.53 -6.14
C SER A 61 13.38 1.03 -6.00
N THR A 62 14.61 0.59 -5.82
CA THR A 62 14.94 -0.83 -5.62
C THR A 62 15.63 -1.03 -4.29
N GLY A 63 15.40 -2.21 -3.69
CA GLY A 63 16.02 -2.64 -2.45
C GLY A 63 17.34 -3.36 -2.65
N LEU A 64 17.81 -3.97 -1.57
CA LEU A 64 19.06 -4.72 -1.37
C LEU A 64 20.27 -3.83 -1.07
N ARG A 65 20.87 -4.03 0.13
CA ARG A 65 22.07 -3.30 0.55
C ARG A 65 23.21 -3.47 -0.45
N GLY A 66 23.92 -2.39 -0.76
CA GLY A 66 24.95 -2.33 -1.80
C GLY A 66 24.41 -2.28 -3.25
N ARG A 67 23.08 -2.41 -3.45
CA ARG A 67 22.44 -2.43 -4.78
C ARG A 67 21.19 -1.55 -4.88
N SER A 68 20.79 -0.90 -3.78
CA SER A 68 19.62 -0.03 -3.76
C SER A 68 19.80 1.18 -4.67
N THR A 69 18.83 1.40 -5.54
CA THR A 69 18.87 2.51 -6.51
C THR A 69 17.55 3.26 -6.55
N VAL A 70 17.63 4.52 -6.98
CA VAL A 70 16.50 5.32 -7.45
C VAL A 70 16.71 5.57 -8.94
N ARG A 71 15.71 5.29 -9.79
CA ARG A 71 15.86 5.33 -11.23
C ARG A 71 14.65 5.92 -11.96
N LYS A 72 14.92 6.50 -13.12
CA LYS A 72 13.93 6.92 -14.11
C LYS A 72 13.96 5.93 -15.27
N VAL A 73 12.80 5.37 -15.60
CA VAL A 73 12.68 4.26 -16.55
C VAL A 73 11.73 4.64 -17.69
N GLU A 74 12.14 4.31 -18.92
CA GLU A 74 11.31 4.40 -20.12
C GLU A 74 10.34 3.21 -20.16
N ILE A 75 9.03 3.47 -20.21
CA ILE A 75 8.01 2.43 -20.09
C ILE A 75 8.11 1.40 -21.21
N GLU A 76 8.21 1.87 -22.45
CA GLU A 76 8.11 1.00 -23.63
C GLU A 76 9.25 -0.03 -23.74
N THR A 77 10.41 0.28 -23.22
CA THR A 77 11.62 -0.53 -23.36
C THR A 77 12.15 -1.11 -22.06
N GLY A 78 11.68 -0.60 -20.90
CA GLY A 78 12.25 -0.91 -19.59
C GLY A 78 13.65 -0.32 -19.37
N ARG A 79 14.12 0.55 -20.28
CA ARG A 79 15.46 1.13 -20.22
C ARG A 79 15.59 2.15 -19.10
N VAL A 80 16.58 1.97 -18.25
CA VAL A 80 16.95 2.94 -17.22
C VAL A 80 17.65 4.14 -17.90
N LEU A 81 16.99 5.30 -17.86
CA LEU A 81 17.49 6.54 -18.45
C LEU A 81 18.41 7.31 -17.50
N GLN A 82 18.15 7.20 -16.21
CA GLN A 82 18.90 7.86 -15.15
C GLN A 82 18.78 7.01 -13.88
N ALA A 83 19.87 6.94 -13.12
CA ALA A 83 19.88 6.27 -11.82
C ALA A 83 20.85 6.93 -10.86
N VAL A 84 20.57 6.78 -9.58
CA VAL A 84 21.50 7.06 -8.48
C VAL A 84 21.45 5.89 -7.51
N GLN A 85 22.62 5.44 -7.08
CA GLN A 85 22.75 4.43 -6.02
C GLN A 85 22.60 5.10 -4.65
N LEU A 86 21.84 4.47 -3.76
CA LEU A 86 21.82 4.83 -2.35
C LEU A 86 23.09 4.32 -1.66
N PRO A 87 23.46 4.85 -0.49
CA PRO A 87 24.62 4.34 0.27
C PRO A 87 24.56 2.82 0.47
N ASP A 88 25.68 2.15 0.46
CA ASP A 88 25.77 0.67 0.47
C ASP A 88 25.11 0.02 1.70
N GLU A 89 25.13 0.71 2.83
CA GLU A 89 24.48 0.28 4.07
C GLU A 89 22.95 0.37 4.03
N VAL A 90 22.37 1.10 3.05
CA VAL A 90 20.96 1.40 2.97
C VAL A 90 20.23 0.32 2.18
N PHE A 91 19.14 -0.19 2.78
CA PHE A 91 18.11 -0.92 2.03
C PHE A 91 17.04 0.07 1.57
N GLY A 92 17.04 0.42 0.28
CA GLY A 92 16.04 1.32 -0.32
C GLY A 92 14.65 0.70 -0.32
N GLU A 93 13.66 1.51 -0.04
CA GLU A 93 12.26 1.15 0.04
C GLU A 93 11.39 2.06 -0.85
N GLY A 94 10.19 2.44 -0.43
CA GLY A 94 9.25 3.23 -1.19
C GLY A 94 9.78 4.56 -1.74
N ILE A 95 9.14 5.04 -2.78
CA ILE A 95 9.48 6.30 -3.47
C ILE A 95 8.22 7.12 -3.74
N ALA A 96 8.30 8.44 -3.60
CA ALA A 96 7.22 9.35 -3.96
C ALA A 96 7.76 10.65 -4.57
N ARG A 97 6.90 11.33 -5.35
CA ARG A 97 7.18 12.68 -5.84
C ARG A 97 6.54 13.72 -4.92
N TRP A 98 7.25 14.80 -4.63
CA TRP A 98 6.69 15.98 -3.96
C TRP A 98 7.17 17.25 -4.67
N GLY A 99 6.30 17.87 -5.45
CA GLY A 99 6.68 19.00 -6.30
C GLY A 99 7.79 18.63 -7.28
N ASP A 100 8.92 19.32 -7.20
CA ASP A 100 10.15 19.09 -7.95
C ASP A 100 11.15 18.17 -7.20
N ARG A 101 10.69 17.49 -6.17
CA ARG A 101 11.48 16.58 -5.33
C ARG A 101 11.03 15.13 -5.51
N LEU A 102 11.99 14.26 -5.34
CA LEU A 102 11.81 12.82 -5.28
C LEU A 102 12.23 12.38 -3.87
N ILE A 103 11.37 11.64 -3.19
CA ILE A 103 11.59 11.17 -1.83
C ILE A 103 11.73 9.66 -1.89
N ALA A 104 12.89 9.14 -1.47
CA ALA A 104 13.14 7.72 -1.31
C ALA A 104 13.37 7.42 0.17
N ILE A 105 12.67 6.41 0.69
CA ILE A 105 12.81 5.99 2.09
C ILE A 105 13.64 4.72 2.20
N SER A 106 14.12 4.43 3.40
CA SER A 106 14.88 3.21 3.71
C SER A 106 14.12 2.31 4.67
N TRP A 107 14.46 1.03 4.72
CA TRP A 107 13.83 0.06 5.59
C TRP A 107 14.08 0.36 7.08
N GLN A 108 15.23 -0.03 7.60
CA GLN A 108 15.59 0.05 9.03
C GLN A 108 16.53 1.21 9.35
N GLU A 109 17.11 1.83 8.34
CA GLU A 109 18.03 2.95 8.49
C GLU A 109 17.29 4.26 8.84
N GLN A 110 15.95 4.24 8.88
CA GLN A 110 15.10 5.34 9.37
C GLN A 110 15.42 6.68 8.68
N THR A 111 15.77 6.60 7.40
CA THR A 111 16.25 7.77 6.63
C THR A 111 15.43 7.94 5.35
N ALA A 112 14.95 9.16 5.13
CA ALA A 112 14.40 9.61 3.86
C ALA A 112 15.41 10.46 3.13
N PHE A 113 15.69 10.12 1.88
CA PHE A 113 16.56 10.85 0.95
C PHE A 113 15.67 11.70 0.06
N VAL A 114 15.82 13.01 0.14
CA VAL A 114 15.11 13.95 -0.74
C VAL A 114 16.07 14.38 -1.84
N LEU A 115 15.72 14.01 -3.06
CA LEU A 115 16.53 14.28 -4.26
C LEU A 115 15.83 15.33 -5.13
N ASP A 116 16.61 16.04 -5.90
CA ASP A 116 16.08 16.84 -7.01
C ASP A 116 15.53 15.91 -8.10
N LEU A 117 14.29 16.10 -8.53
CA LEU A 117 13.59 15.20 -9.45
C LEU A 117 14.24 15.10 -10.84
N LYS A 118 14.90 16.16 -11.30
CA LYS A 118 15.53 16.19 -12.63
C LYS A 118 16.95 15.64 -12.63
N THR A 119 17.71 15.97 -11.59
CA THR A 119 19.16 15.66 -11.56
C THR A 119 19.52 14.48 -10.66
N PHE A 120 18.60 14.00 -9.83
CA PHE A 120 18.79 12.99 -8.78
C PHE A 120 19.88 13.38 -7.76
N LYS A 121 20.30 14.64 -7.73
CA LYS A 121 21.21 15.13 -6.71
C LYS A 121 20.53 15.18 -5.36
N LEU A 122 21.21 14.68 -4.34
CA LEU A 122 20.73 14.77 -2.97
C LEU A 122 20.58 16.24 -2.56
N TRP A 123 19.38 16.60 -2.14
CA TRP A 123 19.08 17.91 -1.59
C TRP A 123 19.11 17.89 -0.06
N ARG A 124 18.45 16.88 0.56
CA ARG A 124 18.30 16.81 2.02
C ARG A 124 18.06 15.36 2.46
N LYS A 125 18.31 15.10 3.75
CA LYS A 125 17.89 13.88 4.43
C LYS A 125 16.98 14.24 5.60
N PHE A 126 16.00 13.36 5.88
CA PHE A 126 15.20 13.38 7.10
C PHE A 126 15.34 12.05 7.80
N ASN A 127 15.12 12.06 9.13
CA ASN A 127 15.00 10.83 9.89
C ASN A 127 13.55 10.66 10.37
N TYR A 128 13.11 9.41 10.45
CA TYR A 128 11.83 9.02 11.00
C TYR A 128 11.99 7.80 11.91
N PRO A 129 11.16 7.62 12.93
CA PRO A 129 11.25 6.45 13.81
C PRO A 129 10.62 5.21 13.15
N GLY A 130 11.17 4.03 13.45
CA GLY A 130 10.64 2.75 12.97
C GLY A 130 11.05 2.43 11.53
N GLU A 131 10.41 1.43 10.96
CA GLU A 131 10.63 1.02 9.58
C GLU A 131 9.88 1.91 8.59
N GLY A 132 10.35 1.96 7.34
CA GLY A 132 9.64 2.53 6.22
C GLY A 132 9.56 1.49 5.10
N TRP A 133 8.35 1.23 4.55
CA TRP A 133 8.15 0.27 3.48
C TRP A 133 7.67 0.97 2.19
N GLY A 134 6.46 1.49 2.16
CA GLY A 134 5.93 2.25 1.04
C GLY A 134 5.74 3.72 1.37
N ILE A 135 5.73 4.57 0.37
CA ILE A 135 5.40 5.99 0.52
C ILE A 135 4.67 6.52 -0.72
N THR A 136 3.61 7.27 -0.50
CA THR A 136 2.91 8.04 -1.53
C THR A 136 2.53 9.42 -1.01
N GLN A 137 1.75 10.21 -1.78
CA GLN A 137 1.35 11.56 -1.38
C GLN A 137 -0.03 11.92 -1.97
N ASN A 138 -0.73 12.84 -1.30
CA ASN A 138 -2.05 13.35 -1.67
C ASN A 138 -2.07 14.86 -1.94
N GLU A 139 -0.96 15.44 -2.40
CA GLU A 139 -0.73 16.88 -2.61
C GLU A 139 -0.69 17.73 -1.31
N ARG A 140 -1.02 17.17 -0.16
CA ARG A 140 -1.00 17.86 1.14
C ARG A 140 -0.08 17.20 2.15
N GLU A 141 -0.04 15.87 2.14
CA GLU A 141 0.68 15.03 3.09
C GLU A 141 1.38 13.89 2.35
N LEU A 142 2.47 13.42 2.93
CA LEU A 142 3.02 12.12 2.57
C LEU A 142 2.29 11.04 3.36
N VAL A 143 2.14 9.86 2.79
CA VAL A 143 1.56 8.69 3.45
C VAL A 143 2.58 7.57 3.40
N MET A 144 2.94 7.00 4.55
CA MET A 144 3.97 5.97 4.67
C MET A 144 3.42 4.71 5.34
N SER A 145 3.77 3.56 4.83
CA SER A 145 3.54 2.24 5.43
C SER A 145 4.81 1.73 6.12
N ASP A 146 4.65 0.78 7.03
CA ASP A 146 5.75 0.11 7.76
C ASP A 146 5.44 -1.38 8.03
N GLY A 147 4.57 -1.99 7.22
CA GLY A 147 4.13 -3.38 7.36
C GLY A 147 3.07 -3.59 8.44
N THR A 148 2.81 -2.61 9.30
CA THR A 148 1.73 -2.65 10.29
C THR A 148 0.38 -2.30 9.64
N PRO A 149 -0.76 -2.48 10.34
CA PRO A 149 -2.05 -1.96 9.88
C PRO A 149 -2.20 -0.43 9.95
N GLU A 150 -1.17 0.29 10.38
CA GLU A 150 -1.22 1.75 10.54
C GLU A 150 -0.50 2.44 9.38
N LEU A 151 -1.19 3.32 8.65
CA LEU A 151 -0.57 4.25 7.72
C LEU A 151 -0.23 5.55 8.47
N ARG A 152 0.98 6.04 8.28
CA ARG A 152 1.52 7.25 8.89
C ARG A 152 1.41 8.41 7.92
N PHE A 153 0.81 9.50 8.33
CA PHE A 153 0.75 10.74 7.55
C PHE A 153 1.84 11.68 8.04
N LEU A 154 2.62 12.21 7.10
CA LEU A 154 3.78 13.03 7.43
C LEU A 154 3.66 14.39 6.74
N ASP A 155 4.09 15.44 7.44
CA ASP A 155 4.30 16.75 6.85
C ASP A 155 5.48 16.69 5.86
N PRO A 156 5.29 17.07 4.59
CA PRO A 156 6.30 16.89 3.54
C PRO A 156 7.55 17.77 3.69
N LEU A 157 7.47 18.85 4.48
CA LEU A 157 8.58 19.78 4.69
C LEU A 157 9.44 19.40 5.88
N SER A 158 8.84 18.88 6.94
CA SER A 158 9.54 18.51 8.17
C SER A 158 9.70 17.01 8.37
N PHE A 159 8.96 16.19 7.62
CA PHE A 159 8.86 14.73 7.76
C PHE A 159 8.30 14.27 9.12
N LYS A 160 7.69 15.20 9.86
CA LYS A 160 7.05 14.89 11.14
C LYS A 160 5.70 14.21 10.91
N GLU A 161 5.45 13.18 11.69
CA GLU A 161 4.15 12.50 11.71
C GLU A 161 3.08 13.46 12.23
N THR A 162 1.99 13.60 11.46
CA THR A 162 0.83 14.44 11.78
C THR A 162 -0.34 13.63 12.32
N ARG A 163 -0.53 12.41 11.82
CA ARG A 163 -1.59 11.49 12.23
C ARG A 163 -1.31 10.06 11.77
N ARG A 164 -2.07 9.13 12.32
CA ARG A 164 -2.12 7.73 11.86
C ARG A 164 -3.51 7.35 11.41
N LEU A 165 -3.58 6.37 10.52
CA LEU A 165 -4.82 5.81 10.02
C LEU A 165 -4.75 4.29 10.07
N ARG A 166 -5.59 3.69 10.91
CA ARG A 166 -5.68 2.24 11.01
C ARG A 166 -6.48 1.67 9.83
N VAL A 167 -5.89 0.74 9.10
CA VAL A 167 -6.50 0.09 7.94
C VAL A 167 -7.24 -1.17 8.38
N THR A 168 -8.50 -1.30 7.93
CA THR A 168 -9.35 -2.45 8.25
C THR A 168 -10.14 -2.90 7.02
N ALA A 169 -10.36 -4.22 6.91
CA ALA A 169 -11.30 -4.82 5.97
C ALA A 169 -12.23 -5.76 6.75
N ASP A 170 -13.53 -5.69 6.52
CA ASP A 170 -14.54 -6.50 7.21
C ASP A 170 -14.38 -6.47 8.75
N GLY A 171 -14.02 -5.29 9.29
CA GLY A 171 -13.78 -5.06 10.71
C GLY A 171 -12.47 -5.64 11.27
N ARG A 172 -11.61 -6.22 10.43
CA ARG A 172 -10.31 -6.80 10.82
C ARG A 172 -9.16 -5.92 10.36
N PRO A 173 -8.08 -5.76 11.15
CA PRO A 173 -6.88 -5.04 10.73
C PRO A 173 -6.24 -5.70 9.49
N VAL A 174 -5.75 -4.86 8.57
CA VAL A 174 -4.97 -5.29 7.41
C VAL A 174 -3.50 -4.94 7.64
N ALA A 175 -2.70 -5.95 7.96
CA ALA A 175 -1.25 -5.81 8.11
C ALA A 175 -0.52 -6.07 6.78
N MET A 176 0.80 -5.98 6.80
CA MET A 176 1.71 -6.20 5.67
C MET A 176 1.50 -5.18 4.54
N LEU A 177 0.99 -3.99 4.88
CA LEU A 177 0.88 -2.88 3.92
C LEU A 177 2.28 -2.46 3.49
N ASN A 178 2.52 -2.49 2.18
CA ASN A 178 3.84 -2.27 1.61
C ASN A 178 3.82 -1.07 0.66
N GLU A 179 4.17 -1.26 -0.60
CA GLU A 179 4.22 -0.20 -1.58
C GLU A 179 2.85 0.49 -1.73
N LEU A 180 2.89 1.81 -1.88
CA LEU A 180 1.71 2.68 -1.85
C LEU A 180 1.64 3.58 -3.08
N GLU A 181 0.41 3.73 -3.62
CA GLU A 181 0.12 4.72 -4.65
C GLU A 181 -1.17 5.49 -4.34
N TRP A 182 -1.19 6.77 -4.72
CA TRP A 182 -2.40 7.60 -4.62
C TRP A 182 -3.17 7.57 -5.94
N VAL A 183 -4.35 6.94 -5.94
CA VAL A 183 -5.17 6.72 -7.13
C VAL A 183 -6.57 7.31 -6.93
N ASP A 184 -6.91 8.36 -7.69
CA ASP A 184 -8.26 8.96 -7.72
C ASP A 184 -8.89 9.22 -6.33
N GLY A 185 -8.07 9.69 -5.36
CA GLY A 185 -8.55 10.03 -4.02
C GLY A 185 -8.53 8.88 -3.01
N GLU A 186 -8.02 7.72 -3.38
CA GLU A 186 -7.80 6.57 -2.50
C GLU A 186 -6.30 6.27 -2.34
N ILE A 187 -5.94 5.61 -1.23
CA ILE A 187 -4.62 5.01 -1.06
C ILE A 187 -4.73 3.57 -1.53
N TRP A 188 -3.87 3.19 -2.48
CA TRP A 188 -3.75 1.81 -2.90
C TRP A 188 -2.46 1.24 -2.31
N ALA A 189 -2.54 0.05 -1.72
CA ALA A 189 -1.42 -0.57 -1.02
C ALA A 189 -1.23 -2.00 -1.48
N ASN A 190 -0.02 -2.36 -1.90
CA ASN A 190 0.36 -3.76 -1.99
C ASN A 190 0.30 -4.40 -0.60
N VAL A 191 -0.22 -5.62 -0.50
CA VAL A 191 -0.15 -6.43 0.72
C VAL A 191 0.95 -7.47 0.53
N TRP A 192 2.07 -7.29 1.22
CA TRP A 192 3.26 -8.12 1.04
C TRP A 192 2.96 -9.61 1.22
N GLN A 193 3.62 -10.44 0.40
CA GLN A 193 3.39 -11.89 0.25
C GLN A 193 1.98 -12.29 -0.18
N SER A 194 1.25 -11.37 -0.82
CA SER A 194 -0.02 -11.68 -1.46
C SER A 194 -0.06 -11.10 -2.89
N ASP A 195 -1.00 -11.57 -3.69
CA ASP A 195 -1.28 -11.01 -5.01
C ASP A 195 -2.39 -9.96 -4.96
N ARG A 196 -2.52 -9.26 -3.82
CA ARG A 196 -3.61 -8.31 -3.59
C ARG A 196 -3.13 -6.89 -3.39
N ILE A 197 -3.92 -5.96 -3.89
CA ILE A 197 -3.82 -4.56 -3.59
C ILE A 197 -5.08 -4.16 -2.81
N ALA A 198 -4.90 -3.47 -1.68
CA ALA A 198 -5.98 -2.87 -0.90
C ALA A 198 -6.28 -1.47 -1.44
N ARG A 199 -7.53 -1.17 -1.80
CA ARG A 199 -8.01 0.18 -2.03
C ARG A 199 -8.52 0.72 -0.71
N ILE A 200 -7.97 1.81 -0.22
CA ILE A 200 -8.17 2.29 1.16
C ILE A 200 -8.75 3.70 1.12
N ASN A 201 -9.84 3.91 1.83
CA ASN A 201 -10.39 5.24 2.05
C ASN A 201 -9.46 6.03 3.00
N PRO A 202 -8.87 7.16 2.57
CA PRO A 202 -7.87 7.89 3.35
C PRO A 202 -8.42 8.62 4.58
N LYS A 203 -9.74 8.70 4.72
CA LYS A 203 -10.40 9.33 5.87
C LYS A 203 -10.75 8.32 6.96
N THR A 204 -11.17 7.12 6.56
CA THR A 204 -11.71 6.11 7.47
C THR A 204 -10.78 4.92 7.70
N GLY A 205 -9.80 4.67 6.82
CA GLY A 205 -8.95 3.49 6.83
C GLY A 205 -9.67 2.20 6.39
N ILE A 206 -10.93 2.30 5.97
CA ILE A 206 -11.67 1.13 5.51
C ILE A 206 -11.21 0.76 4.10
N VAL A 207 -10.92 -0.52 3.88
CA VAL A 207 -10.68 -1.06 2.54
C VAL A 207 -11.99 -1.05 1.78
N THR A 208 -12.06 -0.26 0.71
CA THR A 208 -13.25 -0.09 -0.13
C THR A 208 -13.41 -1.22 -1.14
N ALA A 209 -12.29 -1.79 -1.59
CA ALA A 209 -12.24 -2.96 -2.46
C ALA A 209 -10.86 -3.62 -2.40
N TRP A 210 -10.81 -4.89 -2.72
CA TRP A 210 -9.59 -5.63 -3.04
C TRP A 210 -9.40 -5.68 -4.55
N ILE A 211 -8.15 -5.58 -5.01
CA ILE A 211 -7.77 -5.94 -6.37
C ILE A 211 -7.00 -7.25 -6.26
N ASP A 212 -7.50 -8.30 -6.89
CA ASP A 212 -6.89 -9.63 -6.91
C ASP A 212 -6.14 -9.81 -8.24
N LEU A 213 -4.82 -9.82 -8.15
CA LEU A 213 -3.90 -9.99 -9.29
C LEU A 213 -3.31 -11.40 -9.36
N THR A 214 -3.95 -12.37 -8.70
CA THR A 214 -3.55 -13.79 -8.76
C THR A 214 -3.43 -14.24 -10.22
N GLY A 215 -2.26 -14.80 -10.57
CA GLY A 215 -1.97 -15.28 -11.92
C GLY A 215 -1.49 -14.23 -12.92
N LEU A 216 -1.32 -12.96 -12.51
CA LEU A 216 -0.77 -11.91 -13.39
C LEU A 216 0.63 -12.28 -13.88
N LEU A 217 1.53 -12.69 -13.02
CA LEU A 217 2.83 -13.26 -13.40
C LEU A 217 2.71 -14.79 -13.50
N ALA A 218 2.88 -15.33 -14.69
CA ALA A 218 2.68 -16.76 -14.98
C ALA A 218 3.69 -17.67 -14.27
N MET A 219 4.94 -17.23 -14.11
CA MET A 219 6.00 -18.01 -13.46
C MET A 219 6.82 -17.11 -12.53
N ARG A 220 6.88 -17.47 -11.25
CA ARG A 220 7.78 -16.87 -10.24
C ARG A 220 9.06 -17.67 -10.18
N ARG A 221 10.20 -17.00 -9.98
CA ARG A 221 11.52 -17.64 -9.85
C ARG A 221 11.79 -18.07 -8.41
N GLY A 222 11.14 -17.40 -7.43
CA GLY A 222 11.36 -17.66 -6.02
C GLY A 222 10.30 -17.04 -5.13
N SER A 223 10.44 -17.22 -3.81
CA SER A 223 9.53 -16.67 -2.81
C SER A 223 9.56 -15.15 -2.69
N GLU A 224 10.66 -14.53 -3.16
CA GLU A 224 10.83 -13.07 -3.11
C GLU A 224 10.23 -12.34 -4.32
N ASP A 225 9.81 -13.09 -5.36
CA ASP A 225 9.21 -12.55 -6.58
C ASP A 225 7.74 -12.16 -6.33
N VAL A 226 7.51 -11.31 -5.36
CA VAL A 226 6.17 -10.90 -4.95
C VAL A 226 5.72 -9.64 -5.70
N LEU A 227 4.41 -9.52 -5.86
CA LEU A 227 3.77 -8.30 -6.34
C LEU A 227 4.20 -7.12 -5.46
N ASN A 228 4.79 -6.09 -6.06
CA ASN A 228 5.17 -4.86 -5.38
C ASN A 228 5.49 -3.76 -6.40
N GLY A 229 4.75 -2.68 -6.36
CA GLY A 229 4.89 -1.55 -7.27
C GLY A 229 3.58 -1.25 -8.01
N ILE A 230 3.04 -0.07 -7.76
CA ILE A 230 1.84 0.48 -8.38
C ILE A 230 2.21 1.86 -8.92
N ALA A 231 1.84 2.16 -10.15
CA ALA A 231 1.99 3.51 -10.70
C ALA A 231 0.73 3.92 -11.46
N TYR A 232 0.32 5.17 -11.32
CA TYR A 232 -0.89 5.66 -11.92
C TYR A 232 -0.67 6.93 -12.75
N ASP A 233 -1.00 6.84 -14.05
CA ASP A 233 -1.11 7.99 -14.95
C ASP A 233 -2.51 8.59 -14.83
N ALA A 234 -2.69 9.55 -13.94
CA ALA A 234 -3.98 10.19 -13.70
C ALA A 234 -4.53 10.92 -14.95
N GLY A 235 -3.66 11.40 -15.82
CA GLY A 235 -4.04 12.13 -17.05
C GLY A 235 -4.70 11.22 -18.09
N ARG A 236 -4.23 9.98 -18.21
CA ARG A 236 -4.74 8.98 -19.16
C ARG A 236 -5.46 7.82 -18.50
N LYS A 237 -5.59 7.82 -17.18
CA LYS A 237 -6.22 6.75 -16.40
C LYS A 237 -5.58 5.39 -16.62
N ARG A 238 -4.25 5.35 -16.74
CA ARG A 238 -3.50 4.12 -16.96
C ARG A 238 -2.93 3.64 -15.63
N LEU A 239 -3.14 2.38 -15.35
CA LEU A 239 -2.67 1.71 -14.15
C LEU A 239 -1.57 0.71 -14.50
N PHE A 240 -0.42 0.85 -13.85
CA PHE A 240 0.73 -0.02 -14.02
C PHE A 240 1.03 -0.77 -12.73
N VAL A 241 1.37 -2.04 -12.85
CA VAL A 241 1.78 -2.89 -11.73
C VAL A 241 2.96 -3.76 -12.12
N THR A 242 3.83 -4.01 -11.16
CA THR A 242 4.98 -4.92 -11.31
C THR A 242 5.25 -5.64 -9.98
N GLY A 243 6.40 -6.28 -9.86
CA GLY A 243 6.83 -6.94 -8.64
C GLY A 243 8.34 -7.02 -8.51
N LYS A 244 8.80 -7.46 -7.37
CA LYS A 244 10.21 -7.68 -7.08
C LYS A 244 10.76 -8.73 -8.04
N LEU A 245 11.84 -8.40 -8.75
CA LEU A 245 12.49 -9.28 -9.72
C LEU A 245 11.59 -9.75 -10.89
N TRP A 246 10.49 -9.07 -11.14
CA TRP A 246 9.62 -9.39 -12.24
C TRP A 246 10.24 -8.93 -13.56
N PRO A 247 10.21 -9.76 -14.63
CA PRO A 247 10.72 -9.37 -15.95
C PRO A 247 9.73 -8.50 -16.74
N GLN A 248 8.55 -8.21 -16.16
CA GLN A 248 7.48 -7.49 -16.84
C GLN A 248 6.82 -6.48 -15.91
N LEU A 249 6.51 -5.33 -16.52
CA LEU A 249 5.56 -4.36 -16.02
C LEU A 249 4.24 -4.56 -16.77
N PHE A 250 3.13 -4.54 -16.09
CA PHE A 250 1.81 -4.71 -16.70
C PHE A 250 0.98 -3.44 -16.60
N GLU A 251 0.44 -2.99 -17.73
CA GLU A 251 -0.68 -2.07 -17.76
C GLU A 251 -1.97 -2.86 -17.67
N ILE A 252 -2.82 -2.53 -16.72
CA ILE A 252 -4.04 -3.28 -16.43
C ILE A 252 -5.27 -2.37 -16.37
N GLU A 253 -6.42 -2.96 -16.64
CA GLU A 253 -7.74 -2.40 -16.37
C GLU A 253 -8.44 -3.26 -15.31
N LEU A 254 -9.14 -2.62 -14.38
CA LEU A 254 -9.91 -3.33 -13.38
C LEU A 254 -11.25 -3.82 -13.94
N THR A 255 -11.65 -5.03 -13.54
CA THR A 255 -12.99 -5.55 -13.82
C THR A 255 -14.01 -5.06 -12.78
N LYS A 256 -15.28 -5.20 -13.07
CA LYS A 256 -16.33 -4.92 -12.08
C LYS A 256 -16.13 -5.82 -10.84
N PRO A 257 -16.47 -5.32 -9.64
CA PRO A 257 -16.45 -6.12 -8.42
C PRO A 257 -17.35 -7.37 -8.56
N ARG A 258 -16.90 -8.43 -7.91
CA ARG A 258 -17.66 -9.68 -7.75
C ARG A 258 -18.29 -9.72 -6.37
#